data_2e58d7867a1e561c06870e9d6c01ffe9
#
_entry.id   2e58d7867a1e561c06870e9d6c01ffe9
#
_cell.length_a   1.000
_cell.length_b   1.000
_cell.length_c   1.000
_cell.angle_alpha   90.00
_cell.angle_beta   90.00
_cell.angle_gamma   90.00
#
_symmetry.space_group_name_H-M   'P 1'
#
loop_
_entity.id
_entity.type
_entity.pdbx_description
1 polymer ?
#
loop_
_entity_poly.entity_id
_entity_poly.type
_entity_poly.pdbx_seq_one_letter_code
_entity_poly.pdbx_strand_id
1 'polypeptide(L)'
;MPHRNVATRGLTEGALLAGLIVIIVVVGIFFLPSLALLLAPVPVAWLLIRWGTRVAVLASIVASLILAWIVGPVQALLAGAVFGPTGIALGWGVRQRFSASTTVLVTAAVLLLTSLLSLWLTVRLMGINPVEETIKAQIEAWKMSLALQRRLGVPSAQAEALEKALGQLPDFLRTIIPVAFLLGAGIWAYLIYLVAGLLLRRFGHTLPPFPPMLQWRVPARVVWVLLGLTVLSGVAGARWPPFQRVFANLQIADVLVFGFQGLLIGLYYLRRLEVPRWFQAILVVLVLSIGISWFILMWVGLLDTWFNYRRLGTRGEPA
;
A
#
# COMPACT_ATOMS: atom_id res chain seq x y z
N MET A 1 41.66 20.73 -5.41
CA MET A 1 41.56 19.29 -4.99
C MET A 1 40.40 18.93 -4.06
N PRO A 2 39.42 19.78 -3.73
CA PRO A 2 38.27 19.40 -2.84
C PRO A 2 37.23 18.49 -3.50
N HIS A 3 37.03 18.57 -4.81
CA HIS A 3 35.99 17.79 -5.52
C HIS A 3 36.25 16.27 -5.57
N ARG A 4 37.51 15.83 -5.50
CA ARG A 4 37.89 14.41 -5.54
C ARG A 4 37.49 13.68 -4.25
N ASN A 5 37.57 14.33 -3.09
CA ASN A 5 37.21 13.77 -1.78
C ASN A 5 35.67 13.60 -1.61
N VAL A 6 34.89 14.45 -2.24
CA VAL A 6 33.42 14.39 -2.18
C VAL A 6 32.88 13.21 -2.99
N ALA A 7 33.41 12.99 -4.20
CA ALA A 7 33.02 11.86 -5.04
C ALA A 7 33.37 10.51 -4.40
N THR A 8 34.57 10.41 -3.78
CA THR A 8 35.03 9.18 -3.11
C THR A 8 34.14 8.85 -1.91
N ARG A 9 33.80 9.84 -1.09
CA ARG A 9 32.89 9.65 0.07
C ARG A 9 31.50 9.17 -0.35
N GLY A 10 30.95 9.74 -1.43
CA GLY A 10 29.63 9.30 -1.95
C GLY A 10 29.64 7.86 -2.43
N LEU A 11 30.74 7.42 -3.08
CA LEU A 11 30.88 6.03 -3.52
C LEU A 11 31.06 5.06 -2.35
N THR A 12 31.81 5.44 -1.32
CA THR A 12 31.99 4.61 -0.11
C THR A 12 30.69 4.44 0.66
N GLU A 13 29.97 5.54 0.88
CA GLU A 13 28.65 5.48 1.53
C GLU A 13 27.65 4.70 0.67
N GLY A 14 27.69 4.86 -0.65
CA GLY A 14 26.91 4.09 -1.60
C GLY A 14 27.16 2.58 -1.51
N ALA A 15 28.43 2.17 -1.40
CA ALA A 15 28.80 0.76 -1.23
C ALA A 15 28.33 0.18 0.10
N LEU A 16 28.48 0.91 1.20
CA LEU A 16 27.98 0.49 2.53
C LEU A 16 26.46 0.32 2.53
N LEU A 17 25.73 1.28 1.95
CA LEU A 17 24.29 1.21 1.88
C LEU A 17 23.80 0.17 0.88
N ALA A 18 24.53 -0.12 -0.19
CA ALA A 18 24.24 -1.26 -1.06
C ALA A 18 24.33 -2.59 -0.27
N GLY A 19 25.36 -2.76 0.56
CA GLY A 19 25.46 -3.90 1.49
C GLY A 19 24.29 -3.98 2.47
N LEU A 20 23.86 -2.84 3.03
CA LEU A 20 22.68 -2.78 3.91
C LEU A 20 21.40 -3.17 3.17
N ILE A 21 21.19 -2.72 1.93
CA ILE A 21 20.05 -3.12 1.09
C ILE A 21 20.06 -4.64 0.89
N VAL A 22 21.22 -5.21 0.58
CA VAL A 22 21.36 -6.67 0.42
C VAL A 22 20.90 -7.41 1.68
N ILE A 23 21.39 -6.99 2.85
CA ILE A 23 21.00 -7.61 4.13
C ILE A 23 19.50 -7.50 4.35
N ILE A 24 18.91 -6.31 4.16
CA ILE A 24 17.47 -6.10 4.33
C ILE A 24 16.66 -7.00 3.40
N VAL A 25 17.05 -7.12 2.13
CA VAL A 25 16.32 -7.91 1.15
C VAL A 25 16.48 -9.40 1.43
N VAL A 26 17.70 -9.88 1.76
CA VAL A 26 17.93 -11.29 2.12
C VAL A 26 17.13 -11.68 3.36
N VAL A 27 17.23 -10.89 4.44
CA VAL A 27 16.43 -11.12 5.66
C VAL A 27 14.93 -11.10 5.34
N GLY A 28 14.49 -10.17 4.50
CA GLY A 28 13.09 -10.07 4.08
C GLY A 28 12.64 -11.32 3.31
N ILE A 29 13.39 -11.80 2.33
CA ILE A 29 13.02 -12.98 1.54
C ILE A 29 12.84 -14.20 2.41
N PHE A 30 13.71 -14.43 3.40
CA PHE A 30 13.69 -15.64 4.21
C PHE A 30 12.76 -15.56 5.43
N PHE A 31 12.54 -14.37 6.01
CA PHE A 31 11.81 -14.24 7.28
C PHE A 31 10.55 -13.38 7.17
N LEU A 32 10.62 -12.22 6.53
CA LEU A 32 9.53 -11.23 6.51
C LEU A 32 9.56 -10.39 5.22
N PRO A 33 8.94 -10.85 4.12
CA PRO A 33 8.95 -10.15 2.84
C PRO A 33 8.45 -8.69 2.92
N SER A 34 7.50 -8.42 3.82
CA SER A 34 6.98 -7.07 4.08
C SER A 34 8.03 -6.12 4.63
N LEU A 35 9.00 -6.60 5.41
CA LEU A 35 10.11 -5.77 5.89
C LEU A 35 11.06 -5.34 4.76
N ALA A 36 11.35 -6.23 3.81
CA ALA A 36 12.16 -5.87 2.65
C ALA A 36 11.49 -4.77 1.84
N LEU A 37 10.19 -4.92 1.54
CA LEU A 37 9.43 -3.92 0.81
C LEU A 37 9.42 -2.56 1.53
N LEU A 38 9.33 -2.57 2.85
CA LEU A 38 9.24 -1.36 3.68
C LEU A 38 10.59 -0.65 3.83
N LEU A 39 11.67 -1.41 4.06
CA LEU A 39 12.95 -0.85 4.47
C LEU A 39 13.94 -0.67 3.31
N ALA A 40 13.96 -1.55 2.30
CA ALA A 40 14.95 -1.51 1.23
C ALA A 40 14.91 -0.22 0.38
N PRO A 41 13.77 0.44 0.13
CA PRO A 41 13.75 1.72 -0.58
C PRO A 41 14.38 2.88 0.20
N VAL A 42 14.46 2.81 1.55
CA VAL A 42 14.89 3.93 2.39
C VAL A 42 16.38 4.28 2.21
N PRO A 43 17.34 3.32 2.23
CA PRO A 43 18.74 3.61 1.91
C PRO A 43 18.94 4.19 0.51
N VAL A 44 18.16 3.75 -0.48
CA VAL A 44 18.20 4.30 -1.84
C VAL A 44 17.74 5.76 -1.85
N ALA A 45 16.63 6.06 -1.15
CA ALA A 45 16.14 7.43 -1.01
C ALA A 45 17.16 8.32 -0.30
N TRP A 46 17.81 7.83 0.75
CA TRP A 46 18.86 8.53 1.46
C TRP A 46 20.03 8.88 0.54
N LEU A 47 20.52 7.92 -0.24
CA LEU A 47 21.63 8.16 -1.20
C LEU A 47 21.24 9.22 -2.22
N LEU A 48 20.01 9.20 -2.71
CA LEU A 48 19.53 10.19 -3.66
C LEU A 48 19.49 11.59 -3.05
N ILE A 49 18.98 11.73 -1.82
CA ILE A 49 18.88 13.00 -1.13
C ILE A 49 20.29 13.60 -0.90
N ARG A 50 21.22 12.78 -0.47
CA ARG A 50 22.57 13.23 -0.06
C ARG A 50 23.55 13.35 -1.22
N TRP A 51 23.62 12.36 -2.11
CA TRP A 51 24.65 12.24 -3.15
C TRP A 51 24.10 12.33 -4.57
N GLY A 52 22.78 12.35 -4.72
CA GLY A 52 22.12 12.48 -6.02
C GLY A 52 21.81 11.16 -6.70
N THR A 53 21.10 11.27 -7.82
CA THR A 53 20.49 10.14 -8.53
C THR A 53 21.52 9.11 -9.01
N ARG A 54 22.70 9.57 -9.47
CA ARG A 54 23.74 8.66 -9.99
C ARG A 54 24.21 7.66 -8.94
N VAL A 55 24.50 8.14 -7.71
CA VAL A 55 24.96 7.27 -6.61
C VAL A 55 23.85 6.32 -6.17
N ALA A 56 22.62 6.79 -6.07
CA ALA A 56 21.46 5.96 -5.70
C ALA A 56 21.22 4.84 -6.72
N VAL A 57 21.27 5.15 -8.02
CA VAL A 57 21.11 4.16 -9.09
C VAL A 57 22.25 3.13 -9.08
N LEU A 58 23.50 3.59 -8.99
CA LEU A 58 24.67 2.69 -8.92
C LEU A 58 24.58 1.76 -7.70
N ALA A 59 24.24 2.27 -6.53
CA ALA A 59 24.10 1.47 -5.33
C ALA A 59 22.96 0.44 -5.47
N SER A 60 21.84 0.81 -6.10
CA SER A 60 20.74 -0.12 -6.39
C SER A 60 21.16 -1.24 -7.35
N ILE A 61 21.92 -0.90 -8.40
CA ILE A 61 22.45 -1.89 -9.35
C ILE A 61 23.43 -2.82 -8.65
N VAL A 62 24.39 -2.28 -7.89
CA VAL A 62 25.38 -3.08 -7.14
C VAL A 62 24.67 -4.01 -6.14
N ALA A 63 23.70 -3.50 -5.38
CA ALA A 63 22.89 -4.32 -4.48
C ALA A 63 22.18 -5.46 -5.24
N SER A 64 21.58 -5.18 -6.39
CA SER A 64 20.93 -6.20 -7.22
C SER A 64 21.90 -7.23 -7.78
N LEU A 65 23.11 -6.84 -8.16
CA LEU A 65 24.14 -7.77 -8.62
C LEU A 65 24.62 -8.70 -7.49
N ILE A 66 24.82 -8.16 -6.29
CA ILE A 66 25.16 -8.98 -5.11
C ILE A 66 24.02 -9.94 -4.77
N LEU A 67 22.79 -9.45 -4.79
CA LEU A 67 21.60 -10.29 -4.58
C LEU A 67 21.48 -11.40 -5.63
N ALA A 68 21.83 -11.13 -6.89
CA ALA A 68 21.81 -12.13 -7.96
C ALA A 68 22.71 -13.32 -7.67
N TRP A 69 23.82 -13.09 -6.99
CA TRP A 69 24.74 -14.13 -6.56
C TRP A 69 24.23 -14.91 -5.34
N ILE A 70 23.47 -14.26 -4.42
CA ILE A 70 23.01 -14.87 -3.16
C ILE A 70 21.67 -15.61 -3.35
N VAL A 71 20.68 -14.97 -3.97
CA VAL A 71 19.29 -15.48 -4.08
C VAL A 71 18.91 -15.89 -5.50
N GLY A 72 19.81 -15.71 -6.43
CA GLY A 72 19.59 -16.00 -7.84
C GLY A 72 19.20 -14.76 -8.67
N PRO A 73 19.50 -14.81 -10.00
CA PRO A 73 19.36 -13.63 -10.86
C PRO A 73 17.91 -13.14 -11.03
N VAL A 74 16.96 -14.06 -11.07
CA VAL A 74 15.54 -13.71 -11.25
C VAL A 74 14.98 -13.00 -10.02
N GLN A 75 15.19 -13.56 -8.81
CA GLN A 75 14.75 -12.95 -7.57
C GLN A 75 15.40 -11.57 -7.35
N ALA A 76 16.69 -11.46 -7.66
CA ALA A 76 17.40 -10.19 -7.54
C ALA A 76 16.86 -9.12 -8.50
N LEU A 77 16.55 -9.52 -9.76
CA LEU A 77 15.94 -8.62 -10.74
C LEU A 77 14.58 -8.14 -10.27
N LEU A 78 13.73 -9.05 -9.78
CA LEU A 78 12.39 -8.72 -9.29
C LEU A 78 12.45 -7.80 -8.08
N ALA A 79 13.30 -8.09 -7.10
CA ALA A 79 13.49 -7.25 -5.93
C ALA A 79 14.04 -5.86 -6.32
N GLY A 80 15.09 -5.82 -7.14
CA GLY A 80 15.75 -4.60 -7.61
C GLY A 80 14.81 -3.69 -8.40
N ALA A 81 13.99 -4.27 -9.25
CA ALA A 81 12.97 -3.55 -10.01
C ALA A 81 11.92 -2.85 -9.13
N VAL A 82 11.72 -3.31 -7.89
CA VAL A 82 10.79 -2.68 -6.95
C VAL A 82 11.50 -1.70 -6.03
N PHE A 83 12.53 -2.13 -5.26
CA PHE A 83 13.12 -1.26 -4.24
C PHE A 83 13.89 -0.07 -4.82
N GLY A 84 14.60 -0.24 -5.95
CA GLY A 84 15.41 0.80 -6.57
C GLY A 84 14.56 2.00 -7.01
N PRO A 85 13.65 1.83 -7.98
CA PRO A 85 12.81 2.92 -8.45
C PRO A 85 11.92 3.52 -7.36
N THR A 86 11.39 2.70 -6.42
CA THR A 86 10.58 3.18 -5.30
C THR A 86 11.39 4.11 -4.40
N GLY A 87 12.62 3.74 -4.05
CA GLY A 87 13.52 4.58 -3.25
C GLY A 87 13.94 5.85 -4.00
N ILE A 88 14.16 5.76 -5.31
CA ILE A 88 14.46 6.92 -6.17
C ILE A 88 13.27 7.87 -6.20
N ALA A 89 12.03 7.37 -6.38
CA ALA A 89 10.82 8.18 -6.39
C ALA A 89 10.63 8.94 -5.07
N LEU A 90 10.78 8.23 -3.95
CA LEU A 90 10.71 8.82 -2.62
C LEU A 90 11.77 9.89 -2.41
N GLY A 91 13.04 9.58 -2.68
CA GLY A 91 14.15 10.51 -2.51
C GLY A 91 14.04 11.72 -3.43
N TRP A 92 13.55 11.52 -4.66
CA TRP A 92 13.31 12.61 -5.61
C TRP A 92 12.20 13.56 -5.12
N GLY A 93 11.09 13.04 -4.64
CA GLY A 93 10.01 13.86 -4.08
C GLY A 93 10.47 14.71 -2.90
N VAL A 94 11.29 14.13 -2.00
CA VAL A 94 11.90 14.86 -0.88
C VAL A 94 12.88 15.93 -1.37
N ARG A 95 13.75 15.61 -2.33
CA ARG A 95 14.74 16.55 -2.87
C ARG A 95 14.09 17.72 -3.60
N GLN A 96 12.97 17.49 -4.31
CA GLN A 96 12.18 18.52 -4.98
C GLN A 96 11.28 19.31 -4.01
N ARG A 97 11.34 19.00 -2.72
CA ARG A 97 10.51 19.65 -1.68
C ARG A 97 9.00 19.53 -1.94
N PHE A 98 8.58 18.40 -2.51
CA PHE A 98 7.16 18.13 -2.68
C PHE A 98 6.46 18.02 -1.32
N SER A 99 5.15 18.29 -1.31
CA SER A 99 4.35 18.01 -0.11
C SER A 99 4.39 16.51 0.23
N ALA A 100 4.11 16.16 1.48
CA ALA A 100 4.04 14.78 1.93
C ALA A 100 3.10 13.94 1.02
N SER A 101 1.91 14.46 0.75
CA SER A 101 0.91 13.79 -0.10
C SER A 101 1.41 13.57 -1.53
N THR A 102 2.03 14.59 -2.15
CA THR A 102 2.57 14.49 -3.51
C THR A 102 3.70 13.46 -3.56
N THR A 103 4.61 13.47 -2.57
CA THR A 103 5.71 12.51 -2.49
C THR A 103 5.18 11.08 -2.37
N VAL A 104 4.18 10.85 -1.52
CA VAL A 104 3.56 9.53 -1.38
C VAL A 104 2.83 9.12 -2.66
N LEU A 105 2.09 10.01 -3.32
CA LEU A 105 1.40 9.69 -4.58
C LEU A 105 2.39 9.29 -5.69
N VAL A 106 3.49 10.03 -5.85
CA VAL A 106 4.54 9.68 -6.83
C VAL A 106 5.18 8.34 -6.48
N THR A 107 5.50 8.14 -5.20
CA THR A 107 6.06 6.86 -4.73
C THR A 107 5.09 5.70 -4.93
N ALA A 108 3.79 5.91 -4.67
CA ALA A 108 2.74 4.90 -4.88
C ALA A 108 2.58 4.56 -6.37
N ALA A 109 2.60 5.56 -7.26
CA ALA A 109 2.51 5.34 -8.70
C ALA A 109 3.72 4.51 -9.21
N VAL A 110 4.93 4.85 -8.78
CA VAL A 110 6.13 4.09 -9.14
C VAL A 110 6.08 2.68 -8.54
N LEU A 111 5.68 2.53 -7.27
CA LEU A 111 5.55 1.23 -6.62
C LEU A 111 4.50 0.35 -7.33
N LEU A 112 3.37 0.91 -7.73
CA LEU A 112 2.35 0.20 -8.51
C LEU A 112 2.91 -0.29 -9.83
N LEU A 113 3.53 0.60 -10.62
CA LEU A 113 4.09 0.26 -11.93
C LEU A 113 5.18 -0.80 -11.82
N THR A 114 6.08 -0.68 -10.84
CA THR A 114 7.17 -1.64 -10.63
C THR A 114 6.67 -2.97 -10.10
N SER A 115 5.62 -2.98 -9.28
CA SER A 115 4.98 -4.21 -8.80
C SER A 115 4.26 -4.95 -9.94
N LEU A 116 3.58 -4.23 -10.83
CA LEU A 116 2.96 -4.82 -12.02
C LEU A 116 4.02 -5.35 -13.00
N LEU A 117 5.11 -4.60 -13.18
CA LEU A 117 6.25 -5.05 -13.98
C LEU A 117 6.88 -6.32 -13.38
N SER A 118 7.10 -6.34 -12.07
CA SER A 118 7.63 -7.50 -11.34
C SER A 118 6.71 -8.71 -11.47
N LEU A 119 5.40 -8.52 -11.36
CA LEU A 119 4.41 -9.57 -11.58
C LEU A 119 4.50 -10.13 -13.01
N TRP A 120 4.53 -9.26 -14.01
CA TRP A 120 4.65 -9.65 -15.42
C TRP A 120 5.96 -10.41 -15.68
N LEU A 121 7.08 -9.93 -15.15
CA LEU A 121 8.38 -10.61 -15.26
C LEU A 121 8.35 -11.98 -14.58
N THR A 122 7.74 -12.11 -13.41
CA THR A 122 7.61 -13.40 -12.70
C THR A 122 6.87 -14.41 -13.56
N VAL A 123 5.74 -14.01 -14.13
CA VAL A 123 4.96 -14.91 -15.01
C VAL A 123 5.78 -15.30 -16.24
N ARG A 124 6.51 -14.36 -16.86
CA ARG A 124 7.30 -14.61 -18.06
C ARG A 124 8.56 -15.43 -17.84
N LEU A 125 9.29 -15.17 -16.75
CA LEU A 125 10.57 -15.79 -16.49
C LEU A 125 10.47 -17.11 -15.71
N MET A 126 9.49 -17.20 -14.81
CA MET A 126 9.32 -18.37 -13.94
C MET A 126 8.16 -19.28 -14.37
N GLY A 127 7.29 -18.83 -15.25
CA GLY A 127 6.09 -19.58 -15.65
C GLY A 127 5.04 -19.73 -14.54
N ILE A 128 5.24 -19.05 -13.40
CA ILE A 128 4.38 -19.10 -12.23
C ILE A 128 3.58 -17.81 -12.13
N ASN A 129 2.27 -17.92 -11.93
CA ASN A 129 1.43 -16.76 -11.64
C ASN A 129 1.29 -16.61 -10.11
N PRO A 130 2.01 -15.66 -9.46
CA PRO A 130 1.98 -15.51 -8.00
C PRO A 130 0.58 -15.18 -7.46
N VAL A 131 -0.25 -14.54 -8.29
CA VAL A 131 -1.63 -14.20 -7.93
C VAL A 131 -2.46 -15.47 -7.82
N GLU A 132 -2.40 -16.35 -8.82
CA GLU A 132 -3.13 -17.62 -8.80
C GLU A 132 -2.64 -18.54 -7.67
N GLU A 133 -1.33 -18.57 -7.43
CA GLU A 133 -0.77 -19.35 -6.30
C GLU A 133 -1.26 -18.80 -4.94
N THR A 134 -1.32 -17.48 -4.77
CA THR A 134 -1.87 -16.85 -3.57
C THR A 134 -3.36 -17.18 -3.40
N ILE A 135 -4.13 -17.14 -4.48
CA ILE A 135 -5.56 -17.50 -4.47
C ILE A 135 -5.73 -18.96 -4.05
N LYS A 136 -4.96 -19.88 -4.65
CA LYS A 136 -4.99 -21.31 -4.28
C LYS A 136 -4.66 -21.52 -2.81
N ALA A 137 -3.56 -20.93 -2.33
CA ALA A 137 -3.15 -21.05 -0.93
C ALA A 137 -4.22 -20.51 0.04
N GLN A 138 -4.86 -19.39 -0.33
CA GLN A 138 -5.95 -18.81 0.47
C GLN A 138 -7.16 -19.75 0.53
N ILE A 139 -7.56 -20.33 -0.61
CA ILE A 139 -8.66 -21.29 -0.68
C ILE A 139 -8.37 -22.54 0.15
N GLU A 140 -7.15 -23.07 0.09
CA GLU A 140 -6.73 -24.22 0.88
C GLU A 140 -6.78 -23.92 2.39
N ALA A 141 -6.28 -22.74 2.80
CA ALA A 141 -6.35 -22.31 4.19
C ALA A 141 -7.80 -22.23 4.69
N TRP A 142 -8.73 -21.72 3.87
CA TRP A 142 -10.14 -21.66 4.21
C TRP A 142 -10.78 -23.05 4.28
N LYS A 143 -10.46 -23.97 3.36
CA LYS A 143 -10.91 -25.37 3.41
C LYS A 143 -10.44 -26.08 4.67
N MET A 144 -9.18 -25.85 5.07
CA MET A 144 -8.65 -26.39 6.34
C MET A 144 -9.42 -25.83 7.55
N SER A 145 -9.70 -24.52 7.56
CA SER A 145 -10.48 -23.89 8.62
C SER A 145 -11.89 -24.48 8.69
N LEU A 146 -12.55 -24.68 7.54
CA LEU A 146 -13.88 -25.32 7.49
C LEU A 146 -13.85 -26.76 8.01
N ALA A 147 -12.84 -27.54 7.63
CA ALA A 147 -12.68 -28.91 8.11
C ALA A 147 -12.51 -28.97 9.64
N LEU A 148 -11.74 -28.01 10.21
CA LEU A 148 -11.60 -27.88 11.66
C LEU A 148 -12.92 -27.49 12.33
N GLN A 149 -13.67 -26.54 11.79
CA GLN A 149 -14.97 -26.12 12.31
C GLN A 149 -15.98 -27.30 12.32
N ARG A 150 -16.01 -28.11 11.26
CA ARG A 150 -16.85 -29.33 11.21
C ARG A 150 -16.48 -30.33 12.34
N ARG A 151 -15.18 -30.50 12.61
CA ARG A 151 -14.70 -31.37 13.72
C ARG A 151 -15.09 -30.81 15.09
N LEU A 152 -15.18 -29.48 15.23
CA LEU A 152 -15.58 -28.82 16.47
C LEU A 152 -17.12 -28.74 16.66
N GLY A 153 -17.91 -29.37 15.77
CA GLY A 153 -19.37 -29.48 15.93
C GLY A 153 -20.16 -28.25 15.49
N VAL A 154 -19.61 -27.42 14.60
CA VAL A 154 -20.37 -26.30 14.01
C VAL A 154 -21.58 -26.84 13.22
N PRO A 155 -22.79 -26.26 13.36
CA PRO A 155 -23.99 -26.72 12.69
C PRO A 155 -23.82 -26.84 11.17
N SER A 156 -24.35 -27.90 10.59
CA SER A 156 -24.24 -28.24 9.16
C SER A 156 -24.69 -27.10 8.23
N ALA A 157 -25.77 -26.41 8.59
CA ALA A 157 -26.27 -25.29 7.80
C ALA A 157 -25.28 -24.12 7.67
N GLN A 158 -24.50 -23.82 8.73
CA GLN A 158 -23.44 -22.82 8.66
C GLN A 158 -22.25 -23.30 7.83
N ALA A 159 -21.92 -24.59 7.94
CA ALA A 159 -20.85 -25.20 7.16
C ALA A 159 -21.19 -25.21 5.66
N GLU A 160 -22.43 -25.51 5.26
CA GLU A 160 -22.90 -25.47 3.88
C GLU A 160 -22.91 -24.05 3.29
N ALA A 161 -23.38 -23.06 4.05
CA ALA A 161 -23.33 -21.65 3.65
C ALA A 161 -21.89 -21.18 3.38
N LEU A 162 -20.96 -21.58 4.26
CA LEU A 162 -19.54 -21.26 4.10
C LEU A 162 -18.92 -21.99 2.89
N GLU A 163 -19.28 -23.24 2.65
CA GLU A 163 -18.83 -24.02 1.48
C GLU A 163 -19.30 -23.38 0.17
N LYS A 164 -20.54 -22.91 0.11
CA LYS A 164 -21.07 -22.16 -1.04
C LYS A 164 -20.31 -20.84 -1.25
N ALA A 165 -20.00 -20.12 -0.18
CA ALA A 165 -19.20 -18.90 -0.25
C ALA A 165 -17.75 -19.19 -0.75
N LEU A 166 -17.16 -20.32 -0.32
CA LEU A 166 -15.85 -20.76 -0.81
C LEU A 166 -15.83 -21.05 -2.31
N GLY A 167 -16.94 -21.55 -2.88
CA GLY A 167 -17.08 -21.75 -4.31
C GLY A 167 -17.00 -20.47 -5.14
N GLN A 168 -17.42 -19.33 -4.59
CA GLN A 168 -17.39 -18.02 -5.25
C GLN A 168 -16.12 -17.23 -4.97
N LEU A 169 -15.35 -17.63 -3.96
CA LEU A 169 -14.16 -16.93 -3.50
C LEU A 169 -13.09 -16.73 -4.59
N PRO A 170 -12.77 -17.72 -5.47
CA PRO A 170 -11.77 -17.54 -6.51
C PRO A 170 -12.10 -16.39 -7.46
N ASP A 171 -13.33 -16.31 -7.93
CA ASP A 171 -13.76 -15.28 -8.88
C ASP A 171 -13.83 -13.90 -8.21
N PHE A 172 -14.26 -13.86 -6.96
CA PHE A 172 -14.21 -12.63 -6.15
C PHE A 172 -12.76 -12.14 -5.97
N LEU A 173 -11.84 -13.02 -5.55
CA LEU A 173 -10.43 -12.66 -5.37
C LEU A 173 -9.80 -12.17 -6.68
N ARG A 174 -10.03 -12.86 -7.80
CA ARG A 174 -9.55 -12.40 -9.12
C ARG A 174 -10.10 -11.03 -9.50
N THR A 175 -11.35 -10.77 -9.16
CA THR A 175 -12.00 -9.49 -9.47
C THR A 175 -11.40 -8.34 -8.69
N ILE A 176 -11.04 -8.52 -7.41
CA ILE A 176 -10.53 -7.45 -6.56
C ILE A 176 -9.04 -7.14 -6.74
N ILE A 177 -8.28 -7.98 -7.47
CA ILE A 177 -6.83 -7.80 -7.66
C ILE A 177 -6.44 -6.41 -8.13
N PRO A 178 -7.06 -5.79 -9.17
CA PRO A 178 -6.64 -4.48 -9.63
C PRO A 178 -6.76 -3.41 -8.54
N VAL A 179 -7.87 -3.38 -7.81
CA VAL A 179 -8.06 -2.42 -6.72
C VAL A 179 -7.14 -2.72 -5.53
N ALA A 180 -6.86 -4.00 -5.25
CA ALA A 180 -5.93 -4.39 -4.19
C ALA A 180 -4.49 -3.92 -4.49
N PHE A 181 -4.03 -4.02 -5.75
CA PHE A 181 -2.73 -3.47 -6.16
C PHE A 181 -2.70 -1.94 -6.04
N LEU A 182 -3.74 -1.26 -6.48
CA LEU A 182 -3.82 0.20 -6.44
C LEU A 182 -3.80 0.73 -4.99
N LEU A 183 -4.69 0.23 -4.15
CA LEU A 183 -4.78 0.66 -2.75
C LEU A 183 -3.58 0.15 -1.93
N GLY A 184 -3.13 -1.07 -2.21
CA GLY A 184 -1.93 -1.63 -1.61
C GLY A 184 -0.69 -0.78 -1.88
N ALA A 185 -0.48 -0.36 -3.12
CA ALA A 185 0.64 0.54 -3.46
C ALA A 185 0.55 1.88 -2.70
N GLY A 186 -0.65 2.44 -2.55
CA GLY A 186 -0.88 3.65 -1.75
C GLY A 186 -0.53 3.46 -0.27
N ILE A 187 -1.03 2.40 0.33
CA ILE A 187 -0.77 2.05 1.75
C ILE A 187 0.73 1.81 1.97
N TRP A 188 1.37 0.99 1.13
CA TRP A 188 2.80 0.71 1.24
C TRP A 188 3.67 1.94 1.04
N ALA A 189 3.36 2.79 0.05
CA ALA A 189 4.09 4.04 -0.17
C ALA A 189 3.97 4.98 1.05
N TYR A 190 2.79 5.05 1.67
CA TYR A 190 2.59 5.81 2.90
C TYR A 190 3.43 5.25 4.06
N LEU A 191 3.43 3.93 4.26
CA LEU A 191 4.24 3.28 5.30
C LEU A 191 5.73 3.48 5.06
N ILE A 192 6.20 3.35 3.81
CA ILE A 192 7.59 3.63 3.43
C ILE A 192 7.95 5.08 3.75
N TYR A 193 7.07 6.04 3.44
CA TYR A 193 7.26 7.44 3.76
C TYR A 193 7.39 7.69 5.27
N LEU A 194 6.53 7.07 6.08
CA LEU A 194 6.59 7.19 7.55
C LEU A 194 7.90 6.64 8.10
N VAL A 195 8.30 5.44 7.66
CA VAL A 195 9.54 4.80 8.11
C VAL A 195 10.76 5.60 7.64
N ALA A 196 10.75 6.08 6.40
CA ALA A 196 11.80 6.97 5.90
C ALA A 196 11.88 8.24 6.77
N GLY A 197 10.76 8.85 7.13
CA GLY A 197 10.70 10.01 8.01
C GLY A 197 11.33 9.76 9.38
N LEU A 198 11.07 8.61 9.98
CA LEU A 198 11.66 8.20 11.25
C LEU A 198 13.17 8.00 11.15
N LEU A 199 13.64 7.32 10.09
CA LEU A 199 15.06 7.01 9.91
C LEU A 199 15.86 8.25 9.47
N LEU A 200 15.38 9.01 8.49
CA LEU A 200 16.05 10.19 7.96
C LEU A 200 16.16 11.32 8.99
N ARG A 201 15.20 11.43 9.91
CA ARG A 201 15.26 12.37 11.01
C ARG A 201 16.49 12.16 11.89
N ARG A 202 16.93 10.93 12.11
CA ARG A 202 18.16 10.63 12.88
C ARG A 202 19.42 11.14 12.18
N PHE A 203 19.35 11.34 10.88
CA PHE A 203 20.45 11.88 10.05
C PHE A 203 20.28 13.37 9.76
N GLY A 204 19.40 14.07 10.48
CA GLY A 204 19.21 15.52 10.34
C GLY A 204 18.33 15.94 9.16
N HIS A 205 17.64 15.00 8.49
CA HIS A 205 16.72 15.31 7.39
C HIS A 205 15.28 15.11 7.85
N THR A 206 14.53 16.20 7.93
CA THR A 206 13.09 16.16 8.27
C THR A 206 12.26 16.13 7.01
N LEU A 207 11.39 15.13 6.90
CA LEU A 207 10.38 15.08 5.85
C LEU A 207 9.21 16.00 6.20
N PRO A 208 8.53 16.59 5.19
CA PRO A 208 7.29 17.32 5.41
C PRO A 208 6.29 16.45 6.19
N PRO A 209 5.72 16.95 7.30
CA PRO A 209 4.77 16.15 8.07
C PRO A 209 3.47 15.94 7.28
N PHE A 210 2.88 14.77 7.45
CA PHE A 210 1.51 14.54 7.01
C PHE A 210 0.54 15.29 7.93
N PRO A 211 -0.57 15.84 7.39
CA PRO A 211 -1.65 16.31 8.22
C PRO A 211 -2.12 15.18 9.17
N PRO A 212 -2.56 15.50 10.39
CA PRO A 212 -3.12 14.49 11.30
C PRO A 212 -4.21 13.67 10.59
N MET A 213 -4.20 12.33 10.74
CA MET A 213 -5.14 11.44 10.04
C MET A 213 -6.61 11.85 10.22
N LEU A 214 -6.97 12.36 11.40
CA LEU A 214 -8.33 12.82 11.67
C LEU A 214 -8.76 14.04 10.83
N GLN A 215 -7.81 14.74 10.20
CA GLN A 215 -8.06 15.86 9.28
C GLN A 215 -8.07 15.41 7.81
N TRP A 216 -7.81 14.11 7.54
CA TRP A 216 -7.83 13.62 6.17
C TRP A 216 -9.26 13.65 5.62
N ARG A 217 -9.37 14.19 4.43
CA ARG A 217 -10.63 14.28 3.70
C ARG A 217 -10.36 14.04 2.23
N VAL A 218 -11.19 13.23 1.61
CA VAL A 218 -11.15 13.03 0.16
C VAL A 218 -11.64 14.31 -0.51
N PRO A 219 -10.86 14.91 -1.43
CA PRO A 219 -11.28 16.11 -2.13
C PRO A 219 -12.56 15.85 -2.95
N ALA A 220 -13.49 16.80 -2.94
CA ALA A 220 -14.77 16.67 -3.66
C ALA A 220 -14.59 16.30 -5.15
N ARG A 221 -13.53 16.80 -5.80
CA ARG A 221 -13.22 16.45 -7.20
C ARG A 221 -12.96 14.95 -7.37
N VAL A 222 -12.22 14.34 -6.42
CA VAL A 222 -11.93 12.89 -6.44
C VAL A 222 -13.20 12.10 -6.21
N VAL A 223 -14.08 12.56 -5.30
CA VAL A 223 -15.40 11.93 -5.05
C VAL A 223 -16.24 11.89 -6.32
N TRP A 224 -16.38 13.04 -7.02
CA TRP A 224 -17.14 13.10 -8.26
C TRP A 224 -16.57 12.21 -9.37
N VAL A 225 -15.24 12.16 -9.49
CA VAL A 225 -14.57 11.28 -10.46
C VAL A 225 -14.84 9.81 -10.13
N LEU A 226 -14.66 9.39 -8.87
CA LEU A 226 -14.90 8.00 -8.45
C LEU A 226 -16.36 7.60 -8.67
N LEU A 227 -17.31 8.37 -8.16
CA LEU A 227 -18.75 8.09 -8.32
C LEU A 227 -19.16 8.10 -9.80
N GLY A 228 -18.67 9.06 -10.57
CA GLY A 228 -18.93 9.15 -12.02
C GLY A 228 -18.44 7.91 -12.76
N LEU A 229 -17.20 7.46 -12.47
CA LEU A 229 -16.64 6.25 -13.04
C LEU A 229 -17.42 5.01 -12.60
N THR A 230 -17.83 4.93 -11.33
CA THR A 230 -18.65 3.82 -10.81
C THR A 230 -19.99 3.74 -11.53
N VAL A 231 -20.71 4.86 -11.65
CA VAL A 231 -21.99 4.90 -12.37
C VAL A 231 -21.82 4.57 -13.85
N LEU A 232 -20.84 5.18 -14.52
CA LEU A 232 -20.58 4.92 -15.96
C LEU A 232 -20.21 3.47 -16.21
N SER A 233 -19.37 2.88 -15.39
CA SER A 233 -18.98 1.47 -15.53
C SER A 233 -20.15 0.51 -15.24
N GLY A 234 -21.05 0.87 -14.32
CA GLY A 234 -22.27 0.11 -14.06
C GLY A 234 -23.23 0.11 -15.25
N VAL A 235 -23.48 1.29 -15.84
CA VAL A 235 -24.29 1.42 -17.04
C VAL A 235 -23.67 0.69 -18.24
N ALA A 236 -22.36 0.85 -18.44
CA ALA A 236 -21.63 0.15 -19.49
C ALA A 236 -21.62 -1.37 -19.27
N GLY A 237 -21.49 -1.82 -18.03
CA GLY A 237 -21.49 -3.22 -17.63
C GLY A 237 -22.78 -3.98 -17.96
N ALA A 238 -23.91 -3.26 -18.03
CA ALA A 238 -25.18 -3.84 -18.45
C ALA A 238 -25.16 -4.31 -19.92
N ARG A 239 -24.29 -3.74 -20.75
CA ARG A 239 -24.16 -4.07 -22.19
C ARG A 239 -22.85 -4.80 -22.52
N TRP A 240 -21.76 -4.51 -21.79
CA TRP A 240 -20.43 -5.05 -22.06
C TRP A 240 -19.83 -5.72 -20.80
N PRO A 241 -19.74 -7.07 -20.76
CA PRO A 241 -19.27 -7.81 -19.59
C PRO A 241 -17.93 -7.37 -18.97
N PRO A 242 -16.91 -6.93 -19.74
CA PRO A 242 -15.67 -6.45 -19.14
C PRO A 242 -15.85 -5.28 -18.16
N PHE A 243 -16.83 -4.38 -18.42
CA PHE A 243 -17.12 -3.25 -17.55
C PHE A 243 -17.74 -3.66 -16.20
N GLN A 244 -18.34 -4.83 -16.09
CA GLN A 244 -18.82 -5.36 -14.80
C GLN A 244 -17.66 -5.55 -13.80
N ARG A 245 -16.50 -6.01 -14.29
CA ARG A 245 -15.31 -6.13 -13.44
C ARG A 245 -14.78 -4.75 -13.00
N VAL A 246 -14.79 -3.78 -13.91
CA VAL A 246 -14.41 -2.39 -13.59
C VAL A 246 -15.35 -1.82 -12.54
N PHE A 247 -16.67 -2.00 -12.72
CA PHE A 247 -17.70 -1.58 -11.78
C PHE A 247 -17.48 -2.20 -10.38
N ALA A 248 -17.26 -3.52 -10.30
CA ALA A 248 -16.99 -4.20 -9.04
C ALA A 248 -15.73 -3.66 -8.33
N ASN A 249 -14.65 -3.40 -9.07
CA ASN A 249 -13.43 -2.82 -8.52
C ASN A 249 -13.67 -1.39 -8.00
N LEU A 250 -14.40 -0.57 -8.73
CA LEU A 250 -14.71 0.80 -8.32
C LEU A 250 -15.61 0.81 -7.08
N GLN A 251 -16.62 -0.07 -7.02
CA GLN A 251 -17.46 -0.22 -5.83
C GLN A 251 -16.63 -0.57 -4.58
N ILE A 252 -15.69 -1.51 -4.72
CA ILE A 252 -14.80 -1.88 -3.62
C ILE A 252 -13.90 -0.70 -3.24
N ALA A 253 -13.36 0.03 -4.22
CA ALA A 253 -12.59 1.24 -3.96
C ALA A 253 -13.42 2.29 -3.21
N ASP A 254 -14.66 2.53 -3.64
CA ASP A 254 -15.60 3.46 -2.98
C ASP A 254 -15.85 3.05 -1.53
N VAL A 255 -16.15 1.77 -1.28
CA VAL A 255 -16.38 1.25 0.08
C VAL A 255 -15.14 1.44 0.95
N LEU A 256 -13.95 1.13 0.45
CA LEU A 256 -12.72 1.24 1.23
C LEU A 256 -12.29 2.69 1.46
N VAL A 257 -12.33 3.53 0.43
CA VAL A 257 -11.91 4.95 0.52
C VAL A 257 -12.89 5.73 1.40
N PHE A 258 -14.18 5.66 1.11
CA PHE A 258 -15.19 6.39 1.90
C PHE A 258 -15.45 5.74 3.25
N GLY A 259 -15.36 4.41 3.34
CA GLY A 259 -15.43 3.69 4.61
C GLY A 259 -14.30 4.08 5.56
N PHE A 260 -13.07 4.22 5.06
CA PHE A 260 -11.95 4.75 5.83
C PHE A 260 -12.21 6.20 6.27
N GLN A 261 -12.73 7.07 5.40
CA GLN A 261 -13.12 8.43 5.78
C GLN A 261 -14.20 8.43 6.87
N GLY A 262 -15.22 7.56 6.76
CA GLY A 262 -16.25 7.38 7.78
C GLY A 262 -15.69 6.92 9.13
N LEU A 263 -14.73 5.99 9.10
CA LEU A 263 -14.01 5.55 10.29
C LEU A 263 -13.26 6.72 10.97
N LEU A 264 -12.61 7.57 10.20
CA LEU A 264 -11.93 8.75 10.74
C LEU A 264 -12.91 9.75 11.39
N ILE A 265 -14.13 9.86 10.84
CA ILE A 265 -15.20 10.68 11.45
C ILE A 265 -15.63 10.07 12.79
N GLY A 266 -15.87 8.76 12.81
CA GLY A 266 -16.17 8.05 14.06
C GLY A 266 -15.11 8.27 15.13
N LEU A 267 -13.83 8.09 14.77
CA LEU A 267 -12.70 8.33 15.67
C LEU A 267 -12.60 9.78 16.13
N TYR A 268 -12.91 10.75 15.25
CA TYR A 268 -12.94 12.16 15.61
C TYR A 268 -13.96 12.45 16.71
N TYR A 269 -15.18 11.91 16.57
CA TYR A 269 -16.23 12.10 17.60
C TYR A 269 -15.94 11.35 18.88
N LEU A 270 -15.39 10.12 18.82
CA LEU A 270 -14.97 9.37 20.01
C LEU A 270 -13.90 10.12 20.81
N ARG A 271 -12.96 10.80 20.12
CA ARG A 271 -11.97 11.66 20.81
C ARG A 271 -12.60 12.91 21.40
N ARG A 272 -13.56 13.52 20.72
CA ARG A 272 -14.27 14.71 21.21
C ARG A 272 -15.12 14.39 22.43
N LEU A 273 -15.62 13.15 22.55
CA LEU A 273 -16.34 12.64 23.70
C LEU A 273 -15.41 12.11 24.81
N GLU A 274 -14.10 12.35 24.69
CA GLU A 274 -13.07 11.92 25.64
C GLU A 274 -13.05 10.42 25.95
N VAL A 275 -13.53 9.59 25.00
CA VAL A 275 -13.54 8.14 25.15
C VAL A 275 -12.10 7.61 25.28
N PRO A 276 -11.79 6.75 26.25
CA PRO A 276 -10.46 6.20 26.44
C PRO A 276 -9.91 5.49 25.19
N ARG A 277 -8.61 5.63 24.90
CA ARG A 277 -8.00 5.09 23.67
C ARG A 277 -8.14 3.57 23.52
N TRP A 278 -8.07 2.82 24.62
CA TRP A 278 -8.24 1.38 24.60
C TRP A 278 -9.66 0.99 24.18
N PHE A 279 -10.68 1.72 24.63
CA PHE A 279 -12.07 1.49 24.25
C PHE A 279 -12.33 1.90 22.79
N GLN A 280 -11.72 3.00 22.32
CA GLN A 280 -11.73 3.36 20.89
C GLN A 280 -11.18 2.22 20.03
N ALA A 281 -10.05 1.58 20.44
CA ALA A 281 -9.48 0.45 19.73
C ALA A 281 -10.43 -0.74 19.66
N ILE A 282 -11.09 -1.09 20.75
CA ILE A 282 -12.10 -2.16 20.80
C ILE A 282 -13.27 -1.84 19.84
N LEU A 283 -13.80 -0.62 19.89
CA LEU A 283 -14.89 -0.20 19.00
C LEU A 283 -14.48 -0.27 17.53
N VAL A 284 -13.27 0.16 17.19
CA VAL A 284 -12.74 0.05 15.81
C VAL A 284 -12.71 -1.41 15.39
N VAL A 285 -12.11 -2.30 16.19
CA VAL A 285 -12.05 -3.73 15.87
C VAL A 285 -13.45 -4.31 15.71
N LEU A 286 -14.38 -4.01 16.61
CA LEU A 286 -15.76 -4.47 16.54
C LEU A 286 -16.45 -3.99 15.26
N VAL A 287 -16.37 -2.70 14.96
CA VAL A 287 -16.96 -2.11 13.75
C VAL A 287 -16.37 -2.73 12.48
N LEU A 288 -15.04 -2.90 12.42
CA LEU A 288 -14.37 -3.49 11.25
C LEU A 288 -14.68 -4.99 11.09
N SER A 289 -15.04 -5.68 12.17
CA SER A 289 -15.41 -7.12 12.14
C SER A 289 -16.83 -7.37 11.60
N ILE A 290 -17.68 -6.35 11.58
CA ILE A 290 -19.06 -6.46 11.11
C ILE A 290 -19.13 -5.97 9.66
N GLY A 291 -19.40 -6.86 8.71
CA GLY A 291 -19.39 -6.51 7.28
C GLY A 291 -20.31 -5.35 6.89
N ILE A 292 -21.50 -5.28 7.49
CA ILE A 292 -22.47 -4.20 7.21
C ILE A 292 -21.95 -2.82 7.66
N SER A 293 -21.08 -2.76 8.65
CA SER A 293 -20.51 -1.50 9.16
C SER A 293 -19.73 -0.76 8.09
N TRP A 294 -19.02 -1.47 7.19
CA TRP A 294 -18.30 -0.86 6.08
C TRP A 294 -19.22 -0.05 5.16
N PHE A 295 -20.44 -0.54 4.93
CA PHE A 295 -21.44 0.16 4.13
C PHE A 295 -21.93 1.44 4.84
N ILE A 296 -22.17 1.37 6.14
CA ILE A 296 -22.57 2.54 6.94
C ILE A 296 -21.43 3.57 6.96
N LEU A 297 -20.19 3.13 7.23
CA LEU A 297 -19.03 4.00 7.23
C LEU A 297 -18.80 4.65 5.86
N MET A 298 -19.00 3.91 4.76
CA MET A 298 -18.91 4.44 3.40
C MET A 298 -19.88 5.60 3.20
N TRP A 299 -21.15 5.45 3.56
CA TRP A 299 -22.12 6.54 3.42
C TRP A 299 -21.80 7.74 4.30
N VAL A 300 -21.41 7.51 5.55
CA VAL A 300 -20.99 8.59 6.46
C VAL A 300 -19.79 9.33 5.91
N GLY A 301 -18.78 8.61 5.41
CA GLY A 301 -17.59 9.19 4.81
C GLY A 301 -17.90 9.94 3.51
N LEU A 302 -18.76 9.40 2.66
CA LEU A 302 -19.18 10.03 1.43
C LEU A 302 -19.91 11.36 1.72
N LEU A 303 -20.87 11.33 2.64
CA LEU A 303 -21.66 12.52 3.01
C LEU A 303 -20.82 13.63 3.67
N ASP A 304 -19.72 13.29 4.38
CA ASP A 304 -18.82 14.29 4.96
C ASP A 304 -18.19 15.21 3.89
N THR A 305 -18.13 14.75 2.65
CA THR A 305 -17.64 15.58 1.53
C THR A 305 -18.47 16.82 1.29
N TRP A 306 -19.78 16.77 1.56
CA TRP A 306 -20.71 17.88 1.40
C TRP A 306 -21.04 18.56 2.72
N PHE A 307 -21.32 17.78 3.76
CA PHE A 307 -21.81 18.31 5.05
C PHE A 307 -20.70 18.73 6.01
N ASN A 308 -19.42 18.34 5.74
CA ASN A 308 -18.27 18.69 6.57
C ASN A 308 -18.54 18.46 8.07
N TYR A 309 -18.95 17.25 8.44
CA TYR A 309 -19.34 16.88 9.82
C TYR A 309 -18.29 17.27 10.87
N ARG A 310 -17.00 17.18 10.50
CA ARG A 310 -15.88 17.53 11.38
C ARG A 310 -15.57 19.02 11.42
N ARG A 311 -16.27 19.85 10.62
CA ARG A 311 -16.05 21.31 10.46
C ARG A 311 -14.57 21.63 10.22
N LEU A 312 -13.90 20.81 9.42
CA LEU A 312 -12.53 21.08 9.01
C LEU A 312 -12.54 22.31 8.11
N GLY A 313 -11.80 23.36 8.49
CA GLY A 313 -11.70 24.59 7.68
C GLY A 313 -11.26 24.27 6.25
N THR A 314 -11.75 25.02 5.30
CA THR A 314 -11.18 25.06 3.95
C THR A 314 -9.73 25.51 4.07
N ARG A 315 -8.79 24.87 3.37
CA ARG A 315 -7.35 25.23 3.41
C ARG A 315 -7.21 26.73 3.13
N GLY A 316 -6.97 27.52 4.18
CA GLY A 316 -6.77 28.97 4.06
C GLY A 316 -7.18 29.79 5.28
N GLU A 317 -7.97 29.27 6.21
CA GLU A 317 -8.30 29.99 7.43
C GLU A 317 -7.56 29.37 8.62
N PRO A 318 -6.73 30.17 9.33
CA PRO A 318 -6.18 29.73 10.64
C PRO A 318 -7.34 29.62 11.63
N ALA A 319 -7.37 28.50 12.36
CA ALA A 319 -8.30 28.28 13.47
C ALA A 319 -7.91 29.11 14.68
#